data_8f4fe01139a07ccacd884bb16d0ee745
#
_entry.id   8f4fe01139a07ccacd884bb16d0ee745
#
_cell.length_a   1.000
_cell.length_b   1.000
_cell.length_c   1.000
_cell.angle_alpha   90.00
_cell.angle_beta   90.00
_cell.angle_gamma   90.00
#
_symmetry.space_group_name_H-M   'P 1'
#
loop_
_entity.id
_entity.type
_entity.pdbx_description
1 polymer ?
#
loop_
_entity_poly.entity_id
_entity_poly.type
_entity_poly.pdbx_seq_one_letter_code
_entity_poly.pdbx_strand_id
1 'polypeptide(L)'
;MGTEVGPFCIHVSDRDATVAFYEALGLTCTRRHESGDDLVAEVANEAKGGRLQLGQPTAAGDGFDLGTALWKLYVNTNDLEGFHAAALANGGEEVMAPMRLEQWPMSISFVKDPDGILVELCQRHPWKDGDVTTPSWVGQSCIDVSDIDRAVEFWESLGLTCTSRTSIPDAEEAIVEHPERGGKLQLAQHHDGRSIDPGDAMWKIVLMVDDATALHEAAVAAGHRSVREPVELEQWKVTMAIVADPDDFLVELIQRPAG
;
A
#
# COMPACT_ATOMS: atom_id res chain seq x y z
N MET A 1 -16.73 -10.87 9.93
CA MET A 1 -16.40 -9.71 9.14
C MET A 1 -15.44 -8.88 9.99
N GLY A 2 -15.07 -7.68 9.65
CA GLY A 2 -14.09 -6.85 10.36
C GLY A 2 -13.39 -5.93 9.36
N THR A 3 -12.54 -5.04 9.87
CA THR A 3 -11.76 -4.12 9.03
C THR A 3 -10.62 -4.85 8.33
N GLU A 4 -10.45 -4.62 7.02
CA GLU A 4 -9.32 -5.12 6.25
C GLU A 4 -8.68 -4.01 5.42
N VAL A 5 -7.38 -4.09 5.18
CA VAL A 5 -6.68 -3.18 4.28
C VAL A 5 -7.12 -3.51 2.85
N GLY A 6 -7.78 -2.54 2.21
CA GLY A 6 -8.18 -2.58 0.82
C GLY A 6 -7.04 -2.15 -0.12
N PRO A 7 -7.35 -1.48 -1.24
CA PRO A 7 -6.32 -0.92 -2.09
C PRO A 7 -5.47 0.14 -1.38
N PHE A 8 -4.16 0.03 -1.54
CA PHE A 8 -3.24 1.12 -1.23
C PHE A 8 -3.16 2.03 -2.46
N CYS A 9 -3.54 3.29 -2.31
CA CYS A 9 -3.74 4.21 -3.43
C CYS A 9 -2.57 5.18 -3.54
N ILE A 10 -1.95 5.20 -4.71
CA ILE A 10 -0.85 6.10 -5.05
C ILE A 10 -1.18 6.87 -6.32
N HIS A 11 -0.69 8.10 -6.42
CA HIS A 11 -0.68 8.81 -7.68
C HIS A 11 0.57 8.43 -8.49
N VAL A 12 0.41 8.48 -9.81
CA VAL A 12 1.45 8.16 -10.79
C VAL A 12 1.39 9.16 -11.94
N SER A 13 2.54 9.43 -12.57
CA SER A 13 2.60 10.39 -13.67
C SER A 13 2.06 9.82 -14.99
N ASP A 14 2.25 8.51 -15.22
CA ASP A 14 1.74 7.76 -16.37
C ASP A 14 1.17 6.42 -15.90
N ARG A 15 -0.16 6.36 -15.78
CA ARG A 15 -0.88 5.16 -15.33
C ARG A 15 -0.58 3.94 -16.19
N ASP A 16 -0.49 4.09 -17.51
CA ASP A 16 -0.34 2.95 -18.40
C ASP A 16 1.09 2.41 -18.39
N ALA A 17 2.10 3.27 -18.25
CA ALA A 17 3.48 2.86 -18.04
C ALA A 17 3.65 2.13 -16.69
N THR A 18 3.07 2.68 -15.62
CA THR A 18 3.14 2.06 -14.28
C THR A 18 2.37 0.75 -14.22
N VAL A 19 1.20 0.65 -14.88
CA VAL A 19 0.48 -0.64 -15.02
C VAL A 19 1.35 -1.67 -15.73
N ALA A 20 1.99 -1.31 -16.85
CA ALA A 20 2.85 -2.24 -17.60
C ALA A 20 4.04 -2.73 -16.73
N PHE A 21 4.61 -1.85 -15.91
CA PHE A 21 5.66 -2.22 -14.95
C PHE A 21 5.17 -3.27 -13.95
N TYR A 22 4.02 -3.04 -13.29
CA TYR A 22 3.50 -4.00 -12.32
C TYR A 22 2.97 -5.30 -12.96
N GLU A 23 2.46 -5.25 -14.19
CA GLU A 23 2.11 -6.46 -14.94
C GLU A 23 3.35 -7.28 -15.29
N ALA A 24 4.48 -6.63 -15.61
CA ALA A 24 5.77 -7.32 -15.80
C ALA A 24 6.29 -7.99 -14.52
N LEU A 25 5.87 -7.50 -13.34
CA LEU A 25 6.11 -8.15 -12.05
C LEU A 25 5.10 -9.27 -11.72
N GLY A 26 4.25 -9.66 -12.68
CA GLY A 26 3.30 -10.76 -12.54
C GLY A 26 2.00 -10.40 -11.84
N LEU A 27 1.71 -9.12 -11.61
CA LEU A 27 0.40 -8.66 -11.18
C LEU A 27 -0.53 -8.55 -12.40
N THR A 28 -1.81 -8.37 -12.16
CA THR A 28 -2.83 -8.21 -13.20
C THR A 28 -3.54 -6.88 -13.02
N CYS A 29 -3.73 -6.12 -14.09
CA CYS A 29 -4.63 -4.97 -14.07
C CYS A 29 -6.08 -5.47 -14.02
N THR A 30 -6.67 -5.44 -12.84
CA THR A 30 -8.01 -5.99 -12.56
C THR A 30 -9.13 -5.02 -12.90
N ARG A 31 -8.82 -3.72 -12.95
CA ARG A 31 -9.82 -2.68 -13.19
C ARG A 31 -9.19 -1.41 -13.76
N ARG A 32 -9.92 -0.73 -14.65
CA ARG A 32 -9.66 0.64 -15.10
C ARG A 32 -10.95 1.44 -15.03
N HIS A 33 -10.88 2.68 -14.52
CA HIS A 33 -12.03 3.59 -14.42
C HIS A 33 -11.56 5.03 -14.25
N GLU A 34 -12.50 5.95 -14.23
CA GLU A 34 -12.29 7.35 -13.86
C GLU A 34 -12.84 7.60 -12.45
N SER A 35 -12.15 8.42 -11.66
CA SER A 35 -12.57 8.83 -10.32
C SER A 35 -12.35 10.33 -10.16
N GLY A 36 -13.42 11.12 -10.27
CA GLY A 36 -13.28 12.56 -10.44
C GLY A 36 -12.53 12.88 -11.73
N ASP A 37 -11.44 13.61 -11.63
CA ASP A 37 -10.58 13.97 -12.76
C ASP A 37 -9.41 12.99 -12.95
N ASP A 38 -9.32 11.92 -12.15
CA ASP A 38 -8.21 10.97 -12.20
C ASP A 38 -8.52 9.77 -13.09
N LEU A 39 -7.52 9.38 -13.89
CA LEU A 39 -7.52 8.10 -14.58
C LEU A 39 -6.99 7.02 -13.64
N VAL A 40 -7.80 6.03 -13.29
CA VAL A 40 -7.48 5.05 -12.25
C VAL A 40 -7.33 3.65 -12.84
N ALA A 41 -6.33 2.91 -12.35
CA ALA A 41 -6.19 1.47 -12.55
C ALA A 41 -5.97 0.76 -11.21
N GLU A 42 -6.40 -0.49 -11.12
CA GLU A 42 -6.10 -1.36 -9.98
C GLU A 42 -5.25 -2.53 -10.46
N VAL A 43 -4.12 -2.78 -9.79
CA VAL A 43 -3.26 -3.93 -10.06
C VAL A 43 -3.16 -4.80 -8.81
N ALA A 44 -3.28 -6.12 -9.01
CA ALA A 44 -3.28 -7.10 -7.93
C ALA A 44 -2.95 -8.49 -8.44
N ASN A 45 -2.68 -9.41 -7.52
CA ASN A 45 -2.92 -10.82 -7.76
C ASN A 45 -4.31 -11.16 -7.19
N GLU A 46 -5.22 -11.69 -8.01
CA GLU A 46 -6.62 -11.93 -7.58
C GLU A 46 -6.73 -13.01 -6.50
N ALA A 47 -5.76 -13.92 -6.42
CA ALA A 47 -5.78 -15.01 -5.47
C ALA A 47 -5.16 -14.64 -4.11
N LYS A 48 -4.29 -13.61 -4.04
CA LYS A 48 -3.48 -13.35 -2.85
C LYS A 48 -2.92 -11.94 -2.77
N GLY A 49 -2.75 -11.47 -1.54
CA GLY A 49 -2.02 -10.25 -1.20
C GLY A 49 -2.85 -8.98 -1.25
N GLY A 50 -2.15 -7.86 -1.19
CA GLY A 50 -2.72 -6.53 -1.29
C GLY A 50 -3.03 -6.13 -2.73
N ARG A 51 -3.63 -4.95 -2.87
CA ARG A 51 -3.93 -4.30 -4.15
C ARG A 51 -3.31 -2.92 -4.17
N LEU A 52 -2.86 -2.49 -5.35
CA LEU A 52 -2.47 -1.11 -5.58
C LEU A 52 -3.51 -0.45 -6.47
N GLN A 53 -3.90 0.75 -6.11
CA GLN A 53 -4.71 1.62 -6.96
C GLN A 53 -3.83 2.76 -7.45
N LEU A 54 -3.68 2.85 -8.75
CA LEU A 54 -2.82 3.79 -9.45
C LEU A 54 -3.70 4.90 -10.01
N GLY A 55 -3.59 6.11 -9.48
CA GLY A 55 -4.33 7.28 -9.94
C GLY A 55 -3.41 8.20 -10.73
N GLN A 56 -3.78 8.53 -11.97
CA GLN A 56 -3.10 9.57 -12.73
C GLN A 56 -3.97 10.81 -12.75
N PRO A 57 -3.58 11.89 -12.03
CA PRO A 57 -4.29 13.16 -12.07
C PRO A 57 -4.27 13.75 -13.49
N THR A 58 -5.43 14.12 -14.03
CA THR A 58 -5.52 14.75 -15.36
C THR A 58 -5.02 16.20 -15.35
N ALA A 59 -4.94 16.81 -14.19
CA ALA A 59 -4.47 18.18 -13.95
C ALA A 59 -3.04 18.22 -13.38
N ALA A 60 -2.21 17.19 -13.58
CA ALA A 60 -0.86 17.14 -13.08
C ALA A 60 -0.04 18.32 -13.62
N GLY A 61 0.57 19.09 -12.69
CA GLY A 61 1.52 20.14 -13.02
C GLY A 61 2.87 19.57 -13.50
N ASP A 62 3.78 20.46 -13.90
CA ASP A 62 5.14 20.10 -14.27
C ASP A 62 5.94 19.67 -13.01
N GLY A 63 5.99 18.39 -12.73
CA GLY A 63 6.75 17.80 -11.63
C GLY A 63 5.88 16.90 -10.75
N PHE A 64 6.48 15.83 -10.26
CA PHE A 64 5.88 14.87 -9.37
C PHE A 64 6.79 14.70 -8.16
N ASP A 65 6.31 15.12 -6.98
CA ASP A 65 7.05 15.01 -5.72
C ASP A 65 6.66 13.73 -5.00
N LEU A 66 7.60 12.81 -4.85
CA LEU A 66 7.38 11.56 -4.12
C LEU A 66 7.14 11.79 -2.63
N GLY A 67 7.60 12.91 -2.08
CA GLY A 67 7.63 13.10 -0.64
C GLY A 67 8.55 12.10 0.07
N THR A 68 8.29 11.88 1.35
CA THR A 68 9.03 10.91 2.19
C THR A 68 8.13 9.89 2.87
N ALA A 69 6.81 10.07 2.77
CA ALA A 69 5.85 9.26 3.49
C ALA A 69 5.69 7.83 2.93
N LEU A 70 5.75 7.67 1.61
CA LEU A 70 5.75 6.35 0.98
C LEU A 70 7.17 5.80 0.95
N TRP A 71 7.48 4.93 1.91
CA TRP A 71 8.82 4.35 1.96
C TRP A 71 9.06 3.36 0.81
N LYS A 72 8.22 2.31 0.73
CA LYS A 72 8.38 1.27 -0.30
C LYS A 72 7.13 0.41 -0.45
N LEU A 73 7.06 -0.28 -1.57
CA LEU A 73 6.08 -1.34 -1.82
C LEU A 73 6.78 -2.69 -1.85
N TYR A 74 6.18 -3.71 -1.24
CA TYR A 74 6.69 -5.09 -1.32
C TYR A 74 5.96 -5.88 -2.40
N VAL A 75 6.75 -6.55 -3.24
CA VAL A 75 6.24 -7.58 -4.14
C VAL A 75 6.94 -8.90 -3.78
N ASN A 76 6.19 -9.84 -3.22
CA ASN A 76 6.67 -11.19 -3.00
C ASN A 76 6.71 -11.93 -4.34
N THR A 77 7.76 -12.74 -4.55
CA THR A 77 7.93 -13.49 -5.80
C THR A 77 8.59 -14.85 -5.56
N ASN A 78 8.38 -15.79 -6.45
CA ASN A 78 9.08 -17.08 -6.50
C ASN A 78 10.29 -17.08 -7.46
N ASP A 79 10.49 -16.00 -8.21
CA ASP A 79 11.58 -15.83 -9.17
C ASP A 79 12.14 -14.40 -9.07
N LEU A 80 12.98 -14.15 -8.07
CA LEU A 80 13.52 -12.82 -7.78
C LEU A 80 14.33 -12.26 -8.95
N GLU A 81 15.21 -13.07 -9.54
CA GLU A 81 16.09 -12.60 -10.63
C GLU A 81 15.31 -12.31 -11.91
N GLY A 82 14.33 -13.18 -12.25
CA GLY A 82 13.47 -13.00 -13.41
C GLY A 82 12.61 -11.73 -13.30
N PHE A 83 11.97 -11.49 -12.15
CA PHE A 83 11.16 -10.29 -11.94
C PHE A 83 12.00 -9.02 -11.79
N HIS A 84 13.20 -9.11 -11.19
CA HIS A 84 14.11 -7.97 -11.17
C HIS A 84 14.50 -7.54 -12.60
N ALA A 85 14.89 -8.50 -13.45
CA ALA A 85 15.19 -8.22 -14.84
C ALA A 85 13.96 -7.69 -15.61
N ALA A 86 12.77 -8.22 -15.34
CA ALA A 86 11.54 -7.74 -15.95
C ALA A 86 11.21 -6.30 -15.53
N ALA A 87 11.43 -5.93 -14.26
CA ALA A 87 11.28 -4.56 -13.77
C ALA A 87 12.15 -3.58 -14.57
N LEU A 88 13.44 -3.90 -14.72
CA LEU A 88 14.38 -3.05 -15.46
C LEU A 88 14.00 -2.94 -16.95
N ALA A 89 13.53 -4.01 -17.56
CA ALA A 89 13.10 -4.00 -18.96
C ALA A 89 11.80 -3.21 -19.20
N ASN A 90 11.03 -2.90 -18.15
CA ASN A 90 9.76 -2.18 -18.23
C ASN A 90 9.77 -0.81 -17.51
N GLY A 91 10.90 -0.11 -17.57
CA GLY A 91 11.03 1.28 -17.13
C GLY A 91 11.47 1.45 -15.68
N GLY A 92 11.79 0.35 -14.98
CA GLY A 92 12.35 0.43 -13.63
C GLY A 92 13.83 0.82 -13.61
N GLU A 93 14.28 1.38 -12.48
CA GLU A 93 15.67 1.72 -12.19
C GLU A 93 16.23 0.78 -11.11
N GLU A 94 17.43 0.21 -11.32
CA GLU A 94 18.08 -0.61 -10.29
C GLU A 94 18.54 0.24 -9.12
N VAL A 95 18.17 -0.17 -7.91
CA VAL A 95 18.69 0.38 -6.65
C VAL A 95 19.62 -0.62 -5.97
N MET A 96 19.23 -1.90 -5.96
CA MET A 96 20.04 -2.98 -5.41
C MET A 96 19.75 -4.27 -6.16
N ALA A 97 20.80 -4.88 -6.72
CA ALA A 97 20.72 -6.17 -7.38
C ALA A 97 20.25 -7.29 -6.44
N PRO A 98 19.69 -8.39 -6.97
CA PRO A 98 19.30 -9.55 -6.16
C PRO A 98 20.40 -10.04 -5.24
N MET A 99 20.07 -10.17 -3.94
CA MET A 99 21.01 -10.70 -2.96
C MET A 99 20.33 -11.57 -1.91
N ARG A 100 21.05 -12.54 -1.37
CA ARG A 100 20.64 -13.38 -0.25
C ARG A 100 20.90 -12.65 1.06
N LEU A 101 19.90 -12.61 1.94
CA LEU A 101 20.09 -12.14 3.32
C LEU A 101 20.56 -13.31 4.19
N GLU A 102 21.64 -13.10 4.96
CA GLU A 102 22.18 -14.14 5.84
C GLU A 102 21.32 -14.32 7.11
N GLN A 103 20.79 -13.22 7.64
CA GLN A 103 20.00 -13.20 8.88
C GLN A 103 18.57 -13.67 8.72
N TRP A 104 18.03 -13.65 7.51
CA TRP A 104 16.65 -14.08 7.21
C TRP A 104 16.62 -15.10 6.07
N PRO A 105 15.68 -16.06 6.09
CA PRO A 105 15.55 -17.04 5.04
C PRO A 105 14.89 -16.44 3.78
N MET A 106 15.49 -15.38 3.22
CA MET A 106 14.98 -14.69 2.06
C MET A 106 16.09 -14.08 1.20
N SER A 107 15.79 -13.84 -0.06
CA SER A 107 16.54 -13.00 -0.97
C SER A 107 15.71 -11.78 -1.32
N ILE A 108 16.36 -10.65 -1.54
CA ILE A 108 15.72 -9.39 -1.86
C ILE A 108 16.45 -8.67 -2.99
N SER A 109 15.75 -7.77 -3.66
CA SER A 109 16.31 -6.73 -4.51
C SER A 109 15.48 -5.47 -4.42
N PHE A 110 16.04 -4.33 -4.79
CA PHE A 110 15.31 -3.06 -4.84
C PHE A 110 15.39 -2.47 -6.23
N VAL A 111 14.25 -2.04 -6.72
CA VAL A 111 14.10 -1.26 -7.95
C VAL A 111 13.22 -0.05 -7.67
N LYS A 112 13.31 0.99 -8.49
CA LYS A 112 12.27 2.02 -8.54
C LYS A 112 11.32 1.69 -9.68
N ASP A 113 10.05 2.00 -9.49
CA ASP A 113 9.09 1.98 -10.57
C ASP A 113 9.26 3.20 -11.51
N PRO A 114 8.47 3.35 -12.60
CA PRO A 114 8.61 4.48 -13.54
C PRO A 114 8.48 5.87 -12.91
N ASP A 115 7.78 5.98 -11.78
CA ASP A 115 7.62 7.23 -11.03
C ASP A 115 8.68 7.46 -9.94
N GLY A 116 9.59 6.49 -9.75
CA GLY A 116 10.65 6.54 -8.75
C GLY A 116 10.26 5.95 -7.39
N ILE A 117 9.06 5.36 -7.25
CA ILE A 117 8.62 4.67 -6.03
C ILE A 117 9.48 3.42 -5.81
N LEU A 118 10.00 3.28 -4.59
CA LEU A 118 10.83 2.13 -4.23
C LEU A 118 10.01 0.85 -4.12
N VAL A 119 10.41 -0.17 -4.86
CA VAL A 119 9.80 -1.51 -4.84
C VAL A 119 10.81 -2.53 -4.36
N GLU A 120 10.51 -3.19 -3.25
CA GLU A 120 11.27 -4.31 -2.73
C GLU A 120 10.70 -5.63 -3.27
N LEU A 121 11.49 -6.32 -4.08
CA LEU A 121 11.17 -7.68 -4.52
C LEU A 121 11.70 -8.67 -3.49
N CYS A 122 10.84 -9.57 -3.01
CA CYS A 122 11.17 -10.51 -1.93
C CYS A 122 10.92 -11.96 -2.35
N GLN A 123 11.93 -12.81 -2.23
CA GLN A 123 11.79 -14.26 -2.37
C GLN A 123 12.13 -14.96 -1.07
N ARG A 124 11.15 -15.58 -0.41
CA ARG A 124 11.34 -16.36 0.82
C ARG A 124 11.87 -17.76 0.52
N HIS A 125 12.67 -18.32 1.43
CA HIS A 125 13.24 -19.67 1.30
C HIS A 125 12.97 -20.55 2.52
N PRO A 126 12.46 -21.80 2.38
CA PRO A 126 11.88 -22.30 1.14
C PRO A 126 10.64 -21.50 0.75
N TRP A 127 10.32 -21.47 -0.53
CA TRP A 127 9.06 -20.89 -1.00
C TRP A 127 7.91 -21.76 -0.49
N LYS A 128 7.29 -21.36 0.62
CA LYS A 128 6.24 -22.15 1.28
C LYS A 128 4.87 -21.97 0.65
N ASP A 129 4.69 -20.84 0.04
CA ASP A 129 3.44 -20.47 -0.62
C ASP A 129 3.45 -20.93 -2.08
N GLY A 130 4.16 -22.02 -2.34
CA GLY A 130 4.50 -22.59 -3.63
C GLY A 130 3.33 -23.05 -4.48
N ASP A 131 2.30 -22.24 -4.54
CA ASP A 131 1.41 -22.32 -5.67
C ASP A 131 2.16 -21.74 -6.87
N VAL A 132 2.61 -22.63 -7.74
CA VAL A 132 3.25 -22.25 -9.01
C VAL A 132 2.34 -21.39 -9.90
N THR A 133 1.05 -21.31 -9.58
CA THR A 133 0.05 -20.49 -10.28
C THR A 133 0.02 -19.04 -9.76
N THR A 134 0.68 -18.75 -8.63
CA THR A 134 0.75 -17.40 -8.04
C THR A 134 2.21 -16.97 -7.94
N PRO A 135 2.83 -16.52 -9.06
CA PRO A 135 4.27 -16.25 -9.10
C PRO A 135 4.67 -15.02 -8.28
N SER A 136 3.75 -14.07 -8.11
CA SER A 136 3.99 -12.85 -7.34
C SER A 136 2.69 -12.25 -6.80
N TRP A 137 2.81 -11.41 -5.76
CA TRP A 137 1.71 -10.61 -5.19
C TRP A 137 2.24 -9.42 -4.41
N VAL A 138 1.42 -8.38 -4.25
CA VAL A 138 1.71 -7.28 -3.32
C VAL A 138 1.71 -7.83 -1.89
N GLY A 139 2.85 -7.81 -1.25
CA GLY A 139 3.03 -8.29 0.12
C GLY A 139 2.49 -7.29 1.13
N GLN A 140 3.06 -6.12 1.11
CA GLN A 140 2.69 -5.00 1.99
C GLN A 140 3.04 -3.66 1.33
N SER A 141 2.35 -2.61 1.75
CA SER A 141 2.69 -1.23 1.44
C SER A 141 3.28 -0.59 2.69
N CYS A 142 4.38 0.12 2.56
CA CYS A 142 5.15 0.65 3.70
C CYS A 142 5.08 2.16 3.70
N ILE A 143 4.64 2.73 4.82
CA ILE A 143 4.64 4.16 5.06
C ILE A 143 5.55 4.51 6.22
N ASP A 144 6.21 5.66 6.12
CA ASP A 144 6.93 6.26 7.22
C ASP A 144 5.94 6.96 8.17
N VAL A 145 6.19 6.84 9.46
CA VAL A 145 5.37 7.46 10.51
C VAL A 145 6.25 8.22 11.48
N SER A 146 5.73 9.31 12.05
CA SER A 146 6.47 10.13 13.01
C SER A 146 6.60 9.48 14.38
N ASP A 147 5.64 8.64 14.77
CA ASP A 147 5.57 7.93 16.04
C ASP A 147 4.87 6.58 15.82
N ILE A 148 5.63 5.49 15.92
CA ILE A 148 5.12 4.15 15.61
C ILE A 148 4.08 3.65 16.60
N ASP A 149 4.17 4.03 17.88
CA ASP A 149 3.21 3.60 18.89
C ASP A 149 1.86 4.30 18.66
N ARG A 150 1.89 5.60 18.41
CA ARG A 150 0.70 6.40 18.08
C ARG A 150 0.06 5.92 16.77
N ALA A 151 0.86 5.60 15.76
CA ALA A 151 0.36 5.08 14.50
C ALA A 151 -0.30 3.69 14.70
N VAL A 152 0.33 2.77 15.43
CA VAL A 152 -0.26 1.46 15.71
C VAL A 152 -1.58 1.60 16.47
N GLU A 153 -1.64 2.44 17.52
CA GLU A 153 -2.88 2.70 18.28
C GLU A 153 -4.00 3.20 17.35
N PHE A 154 -3.69 4.11 16.42
CA PHE A 154 -4.66 4.58 15.45
C PHE A 154 -5.21 3.44 14.57
N TRP A 155 -4.34 2.65 13.93
CA TRP A 155 -4.76 1.59 13.04
C TRP A 155 -5.50 0.46 13.77
N GLU A 156 -5.13 0.17 15.02
CA GLU A 156 -5.86 -0.79 15.87
C GLU A 156 -7.23 -0.23 16.29
N SER A 157 -7.36 1.07 16.49
CA SER A 157 -8.66 1.71 16.77
C SER A 157 -9.64 1.59 15.60
N LEU A 158 -9.11 1.46 14.38
CA LEU A 158 -9.90 1.21 13.17
C LEU A 158 -10.17 -0.29 12.92
N GLY A 159 -9.76 -1.18 13.84
CA GLY A 159 -10.08 -2.60 13.81
C GLY A 159 -9.06 -3.48 13.08
N LEU A 160 -7.88 -2.96 12.74
CA LEU A 160 -6.75 -3.79 12.33
C LEU A 160 -6.04 -4.38 13.56
N THR A 161 -5.11 -5.27 13.32
CA THR A 161 -4.30 -5.90 14.38
C THR A 161 -2.82 -5.70 14.07
N CYS A 162 -2.05 -5.24 15.04
CA CYS A 162 -0.59 -5.25 14.96
C CYS A 162 -0.10 -6.70 15.12
N THR A 163 0.33 -7.30 14.01
CA THR A 163 0.74 -8.72 13.96
C THR A 163 2.25 -8.92 14.09
N SER A 164 3.04 -7.86 13.91
CA SER A 164 4.49 -7.92 14.02
C SER A 164 5.06 -6.57 14.42
N ARG A 165 6.11 -6.60 15.26
CA ARG A 165 7.01 -5.47 15.51
C ARG A 165 8.45 -5.95 15.36
N THR A 166 9.27 -5.15 14.70
CA THR A 166 10.68 -5.48 14.42
C THR A 166 11.51 -4.21 14.51
N SER A 167 12.66 -4.30 15.21
CA SER A 167 13.66 -3.25 15.17
C SER A 167 14.74 -3.64 14.16
N ILE A 168 15.01 -2.77 13.23
CA ILE A 168 16.12 -2.89 12.27
C ILE A 168 17.11 -1.75 12.51
N PRO A 169 18.34 -1.79 11.95
CA PRO A 169 19.35 -0.75 12.22
C PRO A 169 18.88 0.67 11.96
N ASP A 170 17.99 0.86 10.98
CA ASP A 170 17.57 2.17 10.49
C ASP A 170 16.17 2.59 10.97
N ALA A 171 15.34 1.66 11.47
CA ALA A 171 13.95 1.97 11.83
C ALA A 171 13.35 0.98 12.84
N GLU A 172 12.30 1.44 13.55
CA GLU A 172 11.31 0.58 14.18
C GLU A 172 10.18 0.30 13.18
N GLU A 173 9.79 -0.95 13.04
CA GLU A 173 8.77 -1.39 12.09
C GLU A 173 7.60 -2.08 12.80
N ALA A 174 6.39 -1.87 12.30
CA ALA A 174 5.19 -2.61 12.71
C ALA A 174 4.36 -3.00 11.50
N ILE A 175 3.69 -4.15 11.54
CA ILE A 175 2.73 -4.57 10.52
C ILE A 175 1.35 -4.55 11.13
N VAL A 176 0.42 -3.82 10.51
CA VAL A 176 -1.00 -3.81 10.86
C VAL A 176 -1.81 -4.40 9.71
N GLU A 177 -2.69 -5.33 10.02
CA GLU A 177 -3.46 -6.09 9.03
C GLU A 177 -4.71 -6.72 9.64
N HIS A 178 -5.63 -7.21 8.80
CA HIS A 178 -6.56 -8.24 9.23
C HIS A 178 -5.83 -9.61 9.13
N PRO A 179 -5.82 -10.45 10.19
CA PRO A 179 -4.98 -11.65 10.22
C PRO A 179 -5.23 -12.67 9.11
N GLU A 180 -6.43 -12.68 8.52
CA GLU A 180 -6.86 -13.71 7.57
C GLU A 180 -7.03 -13.22 6.14
N ARG A 181 -7.09 -11.88 5.88
CA ARG A 181 -7.45 -11.37 4.55
C ARG A 181 -7.01 -9.92 4.34
N GLY A 182 -7.15 -9.45 3.09
CA GLY A 182 -6.80 -8.10 2.69
C GLY A 182 -5.30 -7.88 2.50
N GLY A 183 -4.93 -6.63 2.32
CA GLY A 183 -3.55 -6.19 2.27
C GLY A 183 -2.93 -6.07 3.66
N LYS A 184 -1.64 -5.73 3.67
CA LYS A 184 -0.88 -5.40 4.88
C LYS A 184 -0.33 -4.00 4.76
N LEU A 185 -0.36 -3.27 5.86
CA LEU A 185 0.30 -1.98 5.98
C LEU A 185 1.49 -2.14 6.92
N GLN A 186 2.68 -1.80 6.45
CA GLN A 186 3.87 -1.67 7.27
C GLN A 186 4.07 -0.22 7.64
N LEU A 187 4.25 0.03 8.91
CA LEU A 187 4.58 1.32 9.51
C LEU A 187 6.06 1.33 9.84
N ALA A 188 6.78 2.39 9.52
CA ALA A 188 8.18 2.53 9.85
C ALA A 188 8.47 3.88 10.48
N GLN A 189 9.10 3.88 11.65
CA GLN A 189 9.66 5.07 12.27
C GLN A 189 11.17 5.04 12.14
N HIS A 190 11.71 5.87 11.27
CA HIS A 190 13.15 5.92 11.05
C HIS A 190 13.89 6.62 12.20
N HIS A 191 15.08 6.09 12.53
CA HIS A 191 15.91 6.61 13.63
C HIS A 191 16.60 7.94 13.28
N ASP A 192 16.63 8.35 12.03
CA ASP A 192 17.22 9.62 11.58
C ASP A 192 16.31 10.84 11.85
N GLY A 193 15.06 10.60 12.29
CA GLY A 193 14.12 11.66 12.65
C GLY A 193 13.64 12.48 11.45
N ARG A 194 13.62 11.88 10.25
CA ARG A 194 13.11 12.55 9.03
C ARG A 194 11.69 13.05 9.21
N SER A 195 11.38 14.15 8.54
CA SER A 195 10.00 14.64 8.47
C SER A 195 9.17 13.76 7.54
N ILE A 196 7.90 13.59 7.89
CA ILE A 196 6.94 12.86 7.06
C ILE A 196 6.26 13.86 6.12
N ASP A 197 6.43 13.65 4.82
CA ASP A 197 5.83 14.45 3.77
C ASP A 197 5.13 13.51 2.78
N PRO A 198 3.79 13.57 2.65
CA PRO A 198 3.07 12.72 1.70
C PRO A 198 3.41 12.99 0.24
N GLY A 199 3.94 14.17 -0.10
CA GLY A 199 4.19 14.57 -1.48
C GLY A 199 2.96 14.44 -2.36
N ASP A 200 3.21 14.16 -3.65
CA ASP A 200 2.14 13.87 -4.62
C ASP A 200 1.83 12.36 -4.70
N ALA A 201 2.77 11.50 -4.27
CA ALA A 201 2.63 10.05 -4.41
C ALA A 201 1.59 9.43 -3.49
N MET A 202 1.50 9.91 -2.24
CA MET A 202 0.53 9.41 -1.28
C MET A 202 -0.85 9.97 -1.56
N TRP A 203 -1.74 9.12 -2.10
CA TRP A 203 -3.14 9.54 -2.32
C TRP A 203 -3.99 9.23 -1.09
N LYS A 204 -4.20 7.95 -0.79
CA LYS A 204 -5.01 7.50 0.36
C LYS A 204 -4.78 6.01 0.64
N ILE A 205 -5.18 5.59 1.83
CA ILE A 205 -5.25 4.17 2.22
C ILE A 205 -6.72 3.81 2.38
N VAL A 206 -7.18 2.76 1.71
CA VAL A 206 -8.57 2.31 1.79
C VAL A 206 -8.70 1.20 2.82
N LEU A 207 -9.66 1.32 3.72
CA LEU A 207 -10.11 0.25 4.60
C LEU A 207 -11.50 -0.22 4.15
N MET A 208 -11.65 -1.52 3.95
CA MET A 208 -12.95 -2.15 3.78
C MET A 208 -13.51 -2.49 5.15
N VAL A 209 -14.66 -1.94 5.50
CA VAL A 209 -15.22 -1.99 6.86
C VAL A 209 -16.67 -2.48 6.87
N ASP A 210 -17.11 -2.99 8.02
CA ASP A 210 -18.50 -3.44 8.18
C ASP A 210 -19.48 -2.28 8.37
N ASP A 211 -19.05 -1.19 9.04
CA ASP A 211 -19.85 0.00 9.33
C ASP A 211 -18.96 1.25 9.28
N ALA A 212 -18.99 1.95 8.16
CA ALA A 212 -18.16 3.15 7.96
C ALA A 212 -18.60 4.31 8.84
N THR A 213 -19.89 4.41 9.15
CA THR A 213 -20.43 5.48 10.00
C THR A 213 -19.99 5.28 11.44
N ALA A 214 -20.21 4.10 12.01
CA ALA A 214 -19.84 3.83 13.39
C ALA A 214 -18.32 3.94 13.60
N LEU A 215 -17.52 3.48 12.62
CA LEU A 215 -16.06 3.54 12.73
C LEU A 215 -15.54 4.98 12.61
N HIS A 216 -16.12 5.78 11.72
CA HIS A 216 -15.80 7.21 11.62
C HIS A 216 -16.13 7.96 12.93
N GLU A 217 -17.33 7.74 13.48
CA GLU A 217 -17.74 8.35 14.75
C GLU A 217 -16.80 7.96 15.90
N ALA A 218 -16.39 6.68 15.97
CA ALA A 218 -15.44 6.20 16.97
C ALA A 218 -14.06 6.87 16.82
N ALA A 219 -13.56 6.99 15.60
CA ALA A 219 -12.29 7.65 15.30
C ALA A 219 -12.32 9.13 15.71
N VAL A 220 -13.39 9.85 15.38
CA VAL A 220 -13.58 11.26 15.76
C VAL A 220 -13.68 11.41 17.29
N ALA A 221 -14.40 10.51 17.97
CA ALA A 221 -14.51 10.51 19.43
C ALA A 221 -13.17 10.24 20.12
N ALA A 222 -12.26 9.49 19.47
CA ALA A 222 -10.88 9.27 19.91
C ALA A 222 -9.94 10.46 19.62
N GLY A 223 -10.44 11.51 18.95
CA GLY A 223 -9.70 12.75 18.68
C GLY A 223 -9.03 12.79 17.30
N HIS A 224 -9.32 11.83 16.42
CA HIS A 224 -8.80 11.84 15.05
C HIS A 224 -9.59 12.83 14.18
N ARG A 225 -8.91 13.41 13.19
CA ARG A 225 -9.49 14.43 12.32
C ARG A 225 -10.46 13.81 11.31
N SER A 226 -11.74 14.27 11.30
CA SER A 226 -12.66 14.00 10.21
C SER A 226 -12.26 14.82 8.99
N VAL A 227 -12.07 14.16 7.87
CA VAL A 227 -11.82 14.79 6.56
C VAL A 227 -13.10 14.81 5.73
N ARG A 228 -13.87 13.74 5.81
CA ARG A 228 -15.18 13.65 5.19
C ARG A 228 -16.13 12.82 6.05
N GLU A 229 -17.26 13.43 6.37
CA GLU A 229 -18.37 12.77 7.06
C GLU A 229 -18.91 11.58 6.23
N PRO A 230 -19.50 10.57 6.88
CA PRO A 230 -20.11 9.45 6.18
C PRO A 230 -21.14 9.89 5.14
N VAL A 231 -21.02 9.37 3.94
CA VAL A 231 -21.89 9.65 2.81
C VAL A 231 -22.19 8.38 2.02
N GLU A 232 -23.45 8.19 1.64
CA GLU A 232 -23.85 7.15 0.70
C GLU A 232 -23.54 7.59 -0.73
N LEU A 233 -22.78 6.76 -1.45
CA LEU A 233 -22.46 6.94 -2.86
C LEU A 233 -23.30 5.96 -3.68
N GLU A 234 -24.50 6.36 -4.09
CA GLU A 234 -25.48 5.50 -4.78
C GLU A 234 -24.90 4.85 -6.04
N GLN A 235 -24.10 5.59 -6.80
CA GLN A 235 -23.45 5.10 -8.04
C GLN A 235 -22.50 3.92 -7.81
N TRP A 236 -21.89 3.85 -6.61
CA TRP A 236 -20.96 2.78 -6.22
C TRP A 236 -21.61 1.77 -5.25
N LYS A 237 -22.80 2.10 -4.76
CA LYS A 237 -23.52 1.34 -3.72
C LYS A 237 -22.65 1.11 -2.48
N VAL A 238 -22.01 2.16 -1.98
CA VAL A 238 -21.16 2.11 -0.78
C VAL A 238 -21.48 3.28 0.14
N THR A 239 -21.24 3.09 1.44
CA THR A 239 -21.08 4.20 2.37
C THR A 239 -19.58 4.47 2.51
N MET A 240 -19.18 5.73 2.39
CA MET A 240 -17.80 6.16 2.45
C MET A 240 -17.62 7.29 3.45
N ALA A 241 -16.56 7.23 4.25
CA ALA A 241 -16.08 8.32 5.10
C ALA A 241 -14.56 8.45 4.97
N ILE A 242 -13.98 9.58 5.37
CA ILE A 242 -12.54 9.76 5.38
C ILE A 242 -12.12 10.37 6.71
N VAL A 243 -11.15 9.74 7.37
CA VAL A 243 -10.43 10.28 8.52
C VAL A 243 -8.96 10.50 8.16
N ALA A 244 -8.26 11.30 8.94
CA ALA A 244 -6.81 11.40 8.83
C ALA A 244 -6.15 10.61 9.95
N ASP A 245 -5.04 9.94 9.63
CA ASP A 245 -4.18 9.32 10.62
C ASP A 245 -3.37 10.39 11.39
N PRO A 246 -2.57 10.00 12.39
CA PRO A 246 -1.74 10.94 13.15
C PRO A 246 -0.72 11.76 12.33
N ASP A 247 -0.32 11.30 11.17
CA ASP A 247 0.60 11.98 10.25
C ASP A 247 -0.11 12.63 9.04
N ASP A 248 -1.45 12.81 9.16
CA ASP A 248 -2.35 13.42 8.17
C ASP A 248 -2.57 12.61 6.88
N PHE A 249 -2.24 11.30 6.86
CA PHE A 249 -2.62 10.44 5.74
C PHE A 249 -4.13 10.24 5.66
N LEU A 250 -4.65 10.28 4.43
CA LEU A 250 -6.07 10.07 4.20
C LEU A 250 -6.40 8.57 4.31
N VAL A 251 -7.33 8.25 5.21
CA VAL A 251 -7.84 6.89 5.41
C VAL A 251 -9.32 6.86 5.02
N GLU A 252 -9.59 6.20 3.89
CA GLU A 252 -10.94 6.07 3.34
C GLU A 252 -11.59 4.80 3.87
N LEU A 253 -12.67 4.96 4.61
CA LEU A 253 -13.49 3.87 5.15
C LEU A 253 -14.59 3.53 4.14
N ILE A 254 -14.58 2.32 3.59
CA ILE A 254 -15.56 1.88 2.58
C ILE A 254 -16.38 0.73 3.13
N GLN A 255 -17.66 0.96 3.30
CA GLN A 255 -18.65 -0.06 3.61
C GLN A 255 -19.42 -0.45 2.34
N ARG A 256 -19.37 -1.73 1.98
CA ARG A 256 -20.22 -2.29 0.93
C ARG A 256 -21.53 -2.80 1.52
N PRO A 257 -22.63 -2.83 0.73
CA PRO A 257 -23.87 -3.46 1.17
C PRO A 257 -23.61 -4.89 1.61
N ALA A 258 -24.27 -5.33 2.67
CA ALA A 258 -24.31 -6.75 3.02
C ALA A 258 -24.89 -7.53 1.83
N GLY A 259 -24.14 -8.48 1.30
CA GLY A 259 -24.52 -9.31 0.18
C GLY A 259 -25.65 -10.30 0.54
#